data_38d3a2467e720adc713aa1da02f88253
#
_entry.id   38d3a2467e720adc713aa1da02f88253
#
_cell.length_a   1.000
_cell.length_b   1.000
_cell.length_c   1.000
_cell.angle_alpha   90.00
_cell.angle_beta   90.00
_cell.angle_gamma   90.00
#
_symmetry.space_group_name_H-M   'P 1'
#
loop_
_entity.id
_entity.type
_entity.pdbx_description
1 polymer ?
#
loop_
_entity_poly.entity_id
_entity_poly.type
_entity_poly.pdbx_seq_one_letter_code
_entity_poly.pdbx_strand_id
1 'polypeptide(L)'
;MKKKYLVIIISIILSLLLLLYFATRQEFIHNKIYRTITKNIPADYKKKIINSYPIKFVYVKLLTFRTKNAFKVDKDKAKEFRSIFKEKYLLNSDQVKINKTNFDNANNGTFKFMPEGKYEIFQAEYYGIKEFAFLEYSQNKKNNLLIYHQGHRGNPYQFSNFIDIKNHYKKKGFDVLALSMPVIGFNKIPVDFPGIDKKLGKHEIYHNFYDPLNPQKKPLSVFISGNYFLIKKIISEKKYNNIYYIGISGGGWFTTLFSAFITEIKKSYSFASLVPLSLRYLGVRGDWEASKSKFYKDINYYNLFNLSILDKNFKTNRYHTLIYNRYDDCCFGQPWSSIMREVGKNLNSDYFKIEELDIYKHTISKKFLFDQ
;
A
#
# COMPACT_ATOMS: atom_id res chain seq x y z
N MET A 1 54.63 -15.14 -2.22
CA MET A 1 53.89 -14.10 -2.94
C MET A 1 52.35 -14.30 -2.89
N LYS A 2 51.83 -15.45 -3.19
CA LYS A 2 50.34 -15.69 -3.27
C LYS A 2 49.56 -15.33 -1.99
N LYS A 3 50.08 -15.59 -0.78
CA LYS A 3 49.38 -15.25 0.50
C LYS A 3 49.22 -13.73 0.74
N LYS A 4 50.22 -12.91 0.37
CA LYS A 4 50.12 -11.46 0.52
C LYS A 4 49.05 -10.83 -0.36
N TYR A 5 48.94 -11.29 -1.61
CA TYR A 5 47.86 -10.82 -2.54
C TYR A 5 46.49 -11.23 -2.07
N LEU A 6 46.31 -12.41 -1.51
CA LEU A 6 45.03 -12.87 -0.96
C LEU A 6 44.59 -11.99 0.20
N VAL A 7 45.48 -11.61 1.11
CA VAL A 7 45.16 -10.72 2.24
C VAL A 7 44.76 -9.32 1.74
N ILE A 8 45.45 -8.79 0.74
CA ILE A 8 45.13 -7.49 0.15
C ILE A 8 43.75 -7.52 -0.51
N ILE A 9 43.45 -8.57 -1.29
CA ILE A 9 42.14 -8.74 -1.94
C ILE A 9 41.01 -8.84 -0.90
N ILE A 10 41.20 -9.62 0.18
CA ILE A 10 40.22 -9.76 1.26
C ILE A 10 40.01 -8.42 1.98
N SER A 11 41.11 -7.67 2.23
CA SER A 11 41.02 -6.33 2.87
C SER A 11 40.26 -5.33 1.98
N ILE A 12 40.50 -5.34 0.68
CA ILE A 12 39.75 -4.50 -0.29
C ILE A 12 38.26 -4.89 -0.33
N ILE A 13 37.96 -6.18 -0.36
CA ILE A 13 36.57 -6.66 -0.35
C ILE A 13 35.88 -6.27 0.97
N LEU A 14 36.53 -6.43 2.12
CA LEU A 14 36.00 -6.02 3.42
C LEU A 14 35.80 -4.50 3.52
N SER A 15 36.75 -3.70 3.01
CA SER A 15 36.63 -2.25 2.96
C SER A 15 35.49 -1.79 2.03
N LEU A 16 35.32 -2.44 0.90
CA LEU A 16 34.18 -2.20 0.00
C LEU A 16 32.85 -2.60 0.63
N LEU A 17 32.81 -3.71 1.36
CA LEU A 17 31.60 -4.15 2.09
C LEU A 17 31.28 -3.21 3.27
N LEU A 18 32.29 -2.69 3.96
CA LEU A 18 32.13 -1.67 5.00
C LEU A 18 31.66 -0.34 4.41
N LEU A 19 32.27 0.11 3.32
CA LEU A 19 31.82 1.32 2.59
C LEU A 19 30.38 1.17 2.08
N LEU A 20 30.02 0.02 1.55
CA LEU A 20 28.63 -0.30 1.17
C LEU A 20 27.70 -0.31 2.39
N TYR A 21 28.14 -0.85 3.53
CA TYR A 21 27.37 -0.85 4.78
C TYR A 21 27.14 0.56 5.31
N PHE A 22 28.19 1.42 5.35
CA PHE A 22 28.05 2.82 5.77
C PHE A 22 27.29 3.67 4.76
N ALA A 23 27.46 3.42 3.46
CA ALA A 23 26.71 4.08 2.41
C ALA A 23 25.21 3.75 2.47
N THR A 24 24.83 2.54 2.89
CA THR A 24 23.42 2.14 3.07
C THR A 24 22.77 2.80 4.29
N ARG A 25 23.50 3.31 5.25
CA ARG A 25 22.96 4.07 6.39
C ARG A 25 22.72 5.56 6.09
N GLN A 26 23.31 6.11 5.04
CA GLN A 26 23.08 7.50 4.64
C GLN A 26 22.12 7.59 3.44
N GLU A 27 20.85 7.42 3.71
CA GLU A 27 19.74 7.44 2.75
C GLU A 27 19.75 8.65 1.80
N PHE A 28 20.29 9.79 2.25
CA PHE A 28 20.33 11.03 1.50
C PHE A 28 21.39 11.06 0.38
N ILE A 29 22.57 10.49 0.62
CA ILE A 29 23.69 10.47 -0.35
C ILE A 29 23.38 9.50 -1.49
N HIS A 30 22.83 8.33 -1.16
CA HIS A 30 22.44 7.33 -2.15
C HIS A 30 21.35 7.82 -3.11
N ASN A 31 20.34 8.53 -2.60
CA ASN A 31 19.26 9.09 -3.41
C ASN A 31 19.79 10.10 -4.44
N LYS A 32 20.76 10.90 -4.08
CA LYS A 32 21.34 11.91 -4.96
C LYS A 32 22.19 11.28 -6.07
N ILE A 33 23.07 10.34 -5.71
CA ILE A 33 23.94 9.62 -6.66
C ILE A 33 23.12 8.76 -7.63
N TYR A 34 22.15 7.96 -7.11
CA TYR A 34 21.30 7.12 -7.94
C TYR A 34 20.47 7.94 -8.92
N ARG A 35 19.85 9.04 -8.47
CA ARG A 35 19.08 9.93 -9.37
C ARG A 35 19.96 10.56 -10.44
N THR A 36 21.18 10.98 -10.10
CA THR A 36 22.10 11.58 -11.07
C THR A 36 22.54 10.56 -12.10
N ILE A 37 22.91 9.34 -11.67
CA ILE A 37 23.34 8.27 -12.58
C ILE A 37 22.18 7.76 -13.43
N THR A 38 21.01 7.55 -12.83
CA THR A 38 19.89 6.94 -13.56
C THR A 38 19.07 7.90 -14.39
N LYS A 39 19.13 9.22 -14.12
CA LYS A 39 18.40 10.23 -14.90
C LYS A 39 18.87 10.29 -16.35
N ASN A 40 20.17 10.05 -16.58
CA ASN A 40 20.80 10.19 -17.90
C ASN A 40 21.09 8.85 -18.59
N ILE A 41 20.69 7.71 -18.00
CA ILE A 41 20.89 6.39 -18.61
C ILE A 41 19.60 5.96 -19.33
N PRO A 42 19.66 5.60 -20.62
CA PRO A 42 18.51 5.06 -21.37
C PRO A 42 17.91 3.83 -20.67
N ALA A 43 16.60 3.65 -20.79
CA ALA A 43 15.86 2.58 -20.09
C ALA A 43 16.43 1.17 -20.33
N ASP A 44 16.91 0.89 -21.53
CA ASP A 44 17.51 -0.40 -21.90
C ASP A 44 18.87 -0.65 -21.24
N TYR A 45 19.66 0.39 -21.03
CA TYR A 45 20.92 0.30 -20.28
C TYR A 45 20.69 0.13 -18.78
N LYS A 46 19.67 0.80 -18.22
CA LYS A 46 19.22 0.54 -16.83
C LYS A 46 18.88 -0.93 -16.63
N LYS A 47 18.18 -1.53 -17.60
CA LYS A 47 17.81 -2.95 -17.59
C LYS A 47 19.04 -3.88 -17.56
N LYS A 48 20.07 -3.59 -18.35
CA LYS A 48 21.32 -4.38 -18.37
C LYS A 48 22.12 -4.24 -17.08
N ILE A 49 22.27 -3.01 -16.55
CA ILE A 49 23.02 -2.75 -15.32
C ILE A 49 22.34 -3.41 -14.12
N ILE A 50 21.02 -3.32 -14.01
CA ILE A 50 20.25 -3.88 -12.89
C ILE A 50 20.26 -5.43 -12.93
N ASN A 51 20.24 -6.02 -14.11
CA ASN A 51 20.27 -7.47 -14.26
C ASN A 51 21.66 -8.09 -14.06
N SER A 52 22.74 -7.33 -14.22
CA SER A 52 24.12 -7.82 -14.13
C SER A 52 24.74 -7.75 -12.72
N TYR A 53 24.01 -7.27 -11.71
CA TYR A 53 24.56 -7.01 -10.37
C TYR A 53 24.72 -8.30 -9.55
N PRO A 54 25.94 -8.82 -9.29
CA PRO A 54 26.19 -9.94 -8.37
C PRO A 54 25.68 -9.65 -6.94
N ILE A 55 25.69 -8.37 -6.55
CA ILE A 55 25.20 -7.86 -5.26
C ILE A 55 23.72 -8.19 -5.06
N LYS A 56 22.90 -8.16 -6.13
CA LYS A 56 21.50 -8.52 -6.09
C LYS A 56 21.29 -9.94 -5.54
N PHE A 57 22.09 -10.90 -6.01
CA PHE A 57 21.94 -12.30 -5.63
C PHE A 57 22.30 -12.56 -4.15
N VAL A 58 23.44 -12.01 -3.68
CA VAL A 58 23.89 -12.18 -2.30
C VAL A 58 22.96 -11.46 -1.34
N TYR A 59 22.53 -10.25 -1.69
CA TYR A 59 21.63 -9.44 -0.87
C TYR A 59 20.24 -10.07 -0.77
N VAL A 60 19.67 -10.54 -1.88
CA VAL A 60 18.39 -11.24 -1.90
C VAL A 60 18.45 -12.51 -1.06
N LYS A 61 19.52 -13.32 -1.15
CA LYS A 61 19.66 -14.53 -0.31
C LYS A 61 19.76 -14.23 1.19
N LEU A 62 20.53 -13.22 1.58
CA LEU A 62 20.65 -12.81 2.99
C LEU A 62 19.32 -12.28 3.55
N LEU A 63 18.58 -11.52 2.75
CA LEU A 63 17.29 -10.95 3.16
C LEU A 63 16.20 -12.02 3.19
N THR A 64 16.17 -12.93 2.23
CA THR A 64 15.18 -14.00 2.18
C THR A 64 15.34 -15.00 3.32
N PHE A 65 16.56 -15.23 3.81
CA PHE A 65 16.78 -16.06 5.00
C PHE A 65 16.13 -15.44 6.25
N ARG A 66 16.23 -14.12 6.43
CA ARG A 66 15.57 -13.40 7.53
C ARG A 66 14.04 -13.37 7.40
N THR A 67 13.50 -13.35 6.17
CA THR A 67 12.07 -13.24 5.91
C THR A 67 11.29 -14.51 6.20
N LYS A 68 11.88 -15.71 6.04
CA LYS A 68 11.21 -16.99 6.33
C LYS A 68 10.66 -17.08 7.75
N ASN A 69 11.44 -16.61 8.72
CA ASN A 69 11.05 -16.65 10.13
C ASN A 69 10.10 -15.50 10.51
N ALA A 70 10.18 -14.37 9.79
CA ALA A 70 9.34 -13.21 10.06
C ALA A 70 7.90 -13.37 9.53
N PHE A 71 7.66 -14.28 8.58
CA PHE A 71 6.33 -14.53 8.02
C PHE A 71 5.45 -15.43 8.90
N LYS A 72 6.04 -16.17 9.83
CA LYS A 72 5.30 -17.04 10.75
C LYS A 72 4.84 -16.23 11.97
N VAL A 73 3.57 -15.88 12.01
CA VAL A 73 2.94 -15.23 13.16
C VAL A 73 2.00 -16.24 13.81
N ASP A 74 2.25 -16.55 15.08
CA ASP A 74 1.35 -17.41 15.86
C ASP A 74 0.05 -16.68 16.21
N LYS A 75 -0.93 -17.44 16.69
CA LYS A 75 -2.27 -16.93 17.01
C LYS A 75 -2.26 -15.80 18.04
N ASP A 76 -1.41 -15.91 19.06
CA ASP A 76 -1.41 -14.93 20.15
C ASP A 76 -0.76 -13.62 19.72
N LYS A 77 0.32 -13.68 18.97
CA LYS A 77 0.89 -12.49 18.32
C LYS A 77 -0.06 -11.87 17.32
N ALA A 78 -0.82 -12.68 16.58
CA ALA A 78 -1.81 -12.14 15.65
C ALA A 78 -2.93 -11.39 16.38
N LYS A 79 -3.37 -11.88 17.54
CA LYS A 79 -4.32 -11.16 18.40
C LYS A 79 -3.71 -9.86 18.93
N GLU A 80 -2.49 -9.93 19.45
CA GLU A 80 -1.75 -8.79 19.94
C GLU A 80 -1.62 -7.69 18.88
N PHE A 81 -1.21 -8.03 17.66
CA PHE A 81 -1.10 -7.05 16.57
C PHE A 81 -2.44 -6.42 16.19
N ARG A 82 -3.54 -7.19 16.20
CA ARG A 82 -4.88 -6.63 15.97
C ARG A 82 -5.33 -5.70 17.10
N SER A 83 -4.97 -5.99 18.35
CA SER A 83 -5.22 -5.10 19.49
C SER A 83 -4.38 -3.83 19.37
N ILE A 84 -3.08 -3.94 19.15
CA ILE A 84 -2.17 -2.81 18.95
C ILE A 84 -2.67 -1.88 17.82
N PHE A 85 -3.14 -2.46 16.70
CA PHE A 85 -3.67 -1.65 15.61
C PHE A 85 -4.88 -0.83 16.05
N LYS A 86 -5.86 -1.45 16.69
CA LYS A 86 -7.07 -0.77 17.17
C LYS A 86 -6.76 0.30 18.19
N GLU A 87 -5.95 -0.02 19.19
CA GLU A 87 -5.69 0.85 20.33
C GLU A 87 -4.76 2.03 20.00
N LYS A 88 -3.72 1.76 19.18
CA LYS A 88 -2.68 2.76 18.95
C LYS A 88 -2.80 3.47 17.59
N TYR A 89 -3.45 2.85 16.60
CA TYR A 89 -3.44 3.31 15.21
C TYR A 89 -4.80 3.60 14.60
N LEU A 90 -5.89 3.42 15.35
CA LEU A 90 -7.21 3.93 14.98
C LEU A 90 -7.65 5.02 15.96
N LEU A 91 -8.43 5.96 15.47
CA LEU A 91 -9.25 6.83 16.31
C LEU A 91 -10.29 5.98 17.03
N ASN A 92 -10.85 6.50 18.13
CA ASN A 92 -12.00 5.86 18.73
C ASN A 92 -13.21 5.99 17.80
N SER A 93 -14.08 4.98 17.77
CA SER A 93 -15.23 4.97 16.85
C SER A 93 -16.22 6.12 17.06
N ASP A 94 -16.30 6.65 18.27
CA ASP A 94 -17.12 7.83 18.64
C ASP A 94 -16.56 9.15 18.10
N GLN A 95 -15.27 9.20 17.77
CA GLN A 95 -14.62 10.35 17.17
C GLN A 95 -14.84 10.44 15.65
N VAL A 96 -15.33 9.38 15.00
CA VAL A 96 -15.54 9.32 13.55
C VAL A 96 -17.03 9.18 13.27
N LYS A 97 -17.65 10.26 12.84
CA LYS A 97 -19.07 10.28 12.44
C LYS A 97 -19.19 9.77 11.02
N ILE A 98 -20.05 8.75 10.79
CA ILE A 98 -20.31 8.22 9.47
C ILE A 98 -21.77 8.39 9.11
N ASN A 99 -22.03 9.12 8.05
CA ASN A 99 -23.36 9.44 7.56
C ASN A 99 -23.48 9.09 6.07
N LYS A 100 -24.69 8.78 5.63
CA LYS A 100 -25.03 8.87 4.22
C LYS A 100 -25.24 10.33 3.86
N THR A 101 -24.77 10.72 2.69
CA THR A 101 -24.92 12.07 2.18
C THR A 101 -25.39 12.05 0.74
N ASN A 102 -25.87 13.17 0.23
CA ASN A 102 -26.19 13.35 -1.19
C ASN A 102 -25.04 14.05 -1.92
N PHE A 103 -25.14 14.09 -3.23
CA PHE A 103 -24.11 14.70 -4.09
C PHE A 103 -23.92 16.20 -3.78
N ASP A 104 -25.00 16.94 -3.60
CA ASP A 104 -24.94 18.39 -3.40
C ASP A 104 -24.22 18.75 -2.12
N ASN A 105 -24.44 17.99 -1.05
CA ASN A 105 -23.75 18.17 0.24
C ASN A 105 -22.28 17.73 0.18
N ALA A 106 -21.95 16.76 -0.69
CA ALA A 106 -20.58 16.30 -0.87
C ALA A 106 -19.78 17.18 -1.82
N ASN A 107 -20.47 17.87 -2.74
CA ASN A 107 -19.85 18.54 -3.90
C ASN A 107 -19.64 20.04 -3.69
N ASN A 108 -18.84 20.47 -2.74
CA ASN A 108 -18.39 21.86 -2.63
C ASN A 108 -17.48 22.28 -3.83
N GLY A 109 -17.89 21.99 -5.06
CA GLY A 109 -17.12 22.27 -6.29
C GLY A 109 -15.92 21.32 -6.54
N THR A 110 -15.83 20.22 -5.78
CA THR A 110 -14.65 19.34 -5.77
C THR A 110 -14.72 18.17 -6.73
N PHE A 111 -15.90 17.76 -7.18
CA PHE A 111 -16.07 16.53 -7.97
C PHE A 111 -16.25 16.85 -9.46
N LYS A 112 -15.15 16.93 -10.19
CA LYS A 112 -15.20 17.12 -11.66
C LYS A 112 -15.55 15.85 -12.43
N PHE A 113 -15.42 14.68 -11.80
CA PHE A 113 -15.62 13.38 -12.44
C PHE A 113 -16.44 12.51 -11.49
N MET A 114 -17.70 12.35 -11.79
CA MET A 114 -18.65 11.55 -11.03
C MET A 114 -19.17 10.38 -11.85
N PRO A 115 -19.52 9.28 -11.20
CA PRO A 115 -20.17 8.19 -11.91
C PRO A 115 -21.54 8.64 -12.44
N GLU A 116 -21.86 8.22 -13.63
CA GLU A 116 -23.24 8.21 -14.11
C GLU A 116 -23.96 7.02 -13.50
N GLY A 117 -25.16 7.22 -12.96
CA GLY A 117 -26.01 6.14 -12.45
C GLY A 117 -26.32 6.21 -10.95
N LYS A 118 -26.91 5.14 -10.43
CA LYS A 118 -27.33 5.05 -9.02
C LYS A 118 -26.16 4.63 -8.12
N TYR A 119 -25.84 5.48 -7.15
CA TYR A 119 -24.84 5.21 -6.11
C TYR A 119 -25.26 5.81 -4.77
N GLU A 120 -24.75 5.25 -3.69
CA GLU A 120 -24.83 5.86 -2.36
C GLU A 120 -23.48 6.49 -2.02
N ILE A 121 -23.51 7.64 -1.36
CA ILE A 121 -22.32 8.32 -0.86
C ILE A 121 -22.30 8.19 0.66
N PHE A 122 -21.20 7.70 1.19
CA PHE A 122 -20.94 7.68 2.62
C PHE A 122 -19.84 8.68 2.94
N GLN A 123 -20.01 9.42 4.02
CA GLN A 123 -19.05 10.40 4.52
C GLN A 123 -18.60 10.00 5.91
N ALA A 124 -17.29 9.91 6.11
CA ALA A 124 -16.68 9.95 7.44
C ALA A 124 -16.22 11.36 7.75
N GLU A 125 -16.56 11.85 8.94
CA GLU A 125 -16.18 13.17 9.44
C GLU A 125 -15.52 13.07 10.81
N TYR A 126 -14.33 13.66 10.93
CA TYR A 126 -13.54 13.70 12.15
C TYR A 126 -12.53 14.85 12.08
N TYR A 127 -12.40 15.63 13.13
CA TYR A 127 -11.49 16.78 13.21
C TYR A 127 -11.58 17.76 12.03
N GLY A 128 -12.78 17.96 11.47
CA GLY A 128 -12.98 18.80 10.28
C GLY A 128 -12.53 18.17 8.95
N ILE A 129 -12.00 16.96 8.97
CA ILE A 129 -11.68 16.17 7.77
C ILE A 129 -12.93 15.46 7.30
N LYS A 130 -13.17 15.46 5.99
CA LYS A 130 -14.25 14.71 5.36
C LYS A 130 -13.65 13.72 4.35
N GLU A 131 -13.96 12.44 4.54
CA GLU A 131 -13.61 11.39 3.60
C GLU A 131 -14.88 10.77 3.02
N PHE A 132 -14.87 10.47 1.72
CA PHE A 132 -16.01 9.98 0.99
C PHE A 132 -15.76 8.61 0.38
N ALA A 133 -16.79 7.78 0.43
CA ALA A 133 -16.85 6.50 -0.26
C ALA A 133 -18.09 6.44 -1.15
N PHE A 134 -17.94 5.96 -2.37
CA PHE A 134 -19.01 5.85 -3.37
C PHE A 134 -19.32 4.40 -3.60
N LEU A 135 -20.55 3.99 -3.25
CA LEU A 135 -21.04 2.65 -3.41
C LEU A 135 -22.00 2.55 -4.60
N GLU A 136 -21.56 1.89 -5.66
CA GLU A 136 -22.37 1.56 -6.83
C GLU A 136 -22.92 0.14 -6.74
N TYR A 137 -24.21 -0.02 -6.99
CA TYR A 137 -24.85 -1.32 -6.96
C TYR A 137 -24.75 -2.06 -8.28
N SER A 138 -24.56 -3.38 -8.19
CA SER A 138 -24.74 -4.28 -9.32
C SER A 138 -26.22 -4.50 -9.60
N GLN A 139 -26.57 -4.65 -10.87
CA GLN A 139 -27.91 -5.11 -11.26
C GLN A 139 -28.13 -6.58 -10.89
N ASN A 140 -27.08 -7.40 -10.97
CA ASN A 140 -27.04 -8.81 -10.58
C ASN A 140 -26.67 -8.94 -9.08
N LYS A 141 -27.63 -8.86 -8.20
CA LYS A 141 -27.40 -8.86 -6.74
C LYS A 141 -26.95 -10.24 -6.23
N LYS A 142 -25.64 -10.45 -6.11
CA LYS A 142 -25.04 -11.65 -5.49
C LYS A 142 -24.52 -11.43 -4.07
N ASN A 143 -24.80 -10.27 -3.49
CA ASN A 143 -24.25 -9.85 -2.18
C ASN A 143 -22.73 -9.97 -2.09
N ASN A 144 -22.02 -9.58 -3.15
CA ASN A 144 -20.59 -9.49 -3.18
C ASN A 144 -20.16 -8.02 -3.25
N LEU A 145 -19.01 -7.69 -2.67
CA LEU A 145 -18.44 -6.34 -2.65
C LEU A 145 -17.04 -6.34 -3.24
N LEU A 146 -16.80 -5.46 -4.20
CA LEU A 146 -15.48 -5.04 -4.60
C LEU A 146 -15.16 -3.70 -3.94
N ILE A 147 -14.12 -3.62 -3.15
CA ILE A 147 -13.53 -2.38 -2.67
C ILE A 147 -12.40 -2.00 -3.64
N TYR A 148 -12.44 -0.80 -4.18
CA TYR A 148 -11.37 -0.25 -5.00
C TYR A 148 -10.79 1.00 -4.35
N HIS A 149 -9.46 1.04 -4.20
CA HIS A 149 -8.78 2.16 -3.58
C HIS A 149 -7.75 2.77 -4.53
N GLN A 150 -8.00 4.03 -4.91
CA GLN A 150 -7.09 4.79 -5.75
C GLN A 150 -5.87 5.25 -4.93
N GLY A 151 -4.71 5.34 -5.60
CA GLY A 151 -3.49 5.86 -5.01
C GLY A 151 -3.44 7.37 -4.90
N HIS A 152 -2.23 7.94 -4.78
CA HIS A 152 -1.98 9.35 -4.52
C HIS A 152 -2.42 10.32 -5.64
N ARG A 153 -2.90 9.83 -6.76
CA ARG A 153 -3.32 10.68 -7.89
C ARG A 153 -4.83 10.60 -8.08
N GLY A 154 -5.52 11.71 -7.83
CA GLY A 154 -6.92 11.88 -8.17
C GLY A 154 -7.91 10.95 -7.47
N ASN A 155 -9.09 10.83 -8.06
CA ASN A 155 -10.13 9.91 -7.61
C ASN A 155 -10.25 8.73 -8.58
N PRO A 156 -10.90 7.61 -8.19
CA PRO A 156 -11.05 6.42 -9.03
C PRO A 156 -11.65 6.72 -10.42
N TYR A 157 -12.66 7.56 -10.49
CA TYR A 157 -13.43 7.81 -11.72
C TYR A 157 -12.65 8.58 -12.81
N GLN A 158 -11.48 9.10 -12.47
CA GLN A 158 -10.57 9.74 -13.45
C GLN A 158 -9.74 8.73 -14.26
N PHE A 159 -9.84 7.43 -13.91
CA PHE A 159 -8.98 6.40 -14.49
C PHE A 159 -9.79 5.34 -15.25
N SER A 160 -9.50 5.18 -16.53
CA SER A 160 -10.14 4.17 -17.38
C SER A 160 -10.01 2.76 -16.82
N ASN A 161 -8.86 2.43 -16.22
CA ASN A 161 -8.67 1.12 -15.58
C ASN A 161 -9.67 0.85 -14.47
N PHE A 162 -10.00 1.84 -13.65
CA PHE A 162 -11.04 1.66 -12.64
C PHE A 162 -12.40 1.42 -13.28
N ILE A 163 -12.74 2.19 -14.31
CA ILE A 163 -14.04 2.05 -15.00
C ILE A 163 -14.19 0.63 -15.57
N ASP A 164 -13.15 0.10 -16.20
CA ASP A 164 -13.17 -1.26 -16.75
C ASP A 164 -13.28 -2.34 -15.66
N ILE A 165 -12.50 -2.20 -14.58
CA ILE A 165 -12.55 -3.11 -13.42
C ILE A 165 -13.94 -3.06 -12.78
N LYS A 166 -14.48 -1.88 -12.53
CA LYS A 166 -15.81 -1.66 -12.00
C LYS A 166 -16.86 -2.38 -12.84
N ASN A 167 -16.86 -2.14 -14.14
CA ASN A 167 -17.84 -2.73 -15.06
C ASN A 167 -17.72 -4.25 -15.12
N HIS A 168 -16.51 -4.80 -15.13
CA HIS A 168 -16.27 -6.24 -15.10
C HIS A 168 -16.83 -6.89 -13.84
N TYR A 169 -16.53 -6.35 -12.66
CA TYR A 169 -17.02 -6.91 -11.39
C TYR A 169 -18.52 -6.69 -11.18
N LYS A 170 -19.09 -5.57 -11.65
CA LYS A 170 -20.55 -5.36 -11.63
C LYS A 170 -21.28 -6.41 -12.48
N LYS A 171 -20.76 -6.78 -13.65
CA LYS A 171 -21.29 -7.88 -14.45
C LYS A 171 -21.22 -9.24 -13.73
N LYS A 172 -20.19 -9.45 -12.89
CA LYS A 172 -20.04 -10.64 -12.04
C LYS A 172 -20.95 -10.61 -10.79
N GLY A 173 -21.69 -9.54 -10.54
CA GLY A 173 -22.63 -9.39 -9.44
C GLY A 173 -22.03 -8.79 -8.17
N PHE A 174 -20.95 -8.04 -8.28
CA PHE A 174 -20.35 -7.29 -7.18
C PHE A 174 -20.88 -5.85 -7.16
N ASP A 175 -21.30 -5.39 -5.99
CA ASP A 175 -21.35 -3.97 -5.72
C ASP A 175 -19.92 -3.42 -5.67
N VAL A 176 -19.73 -2.14 -6.00
CA VAL A 176 -18.39 -1.55 -6.08
C VAL A 176 -18.30 -0.34 -5.19
N LEU A 177 -17.41 -0.41 -4.20
CA LEU A 177 -17.06 0.68 -3.29
C LEU A 177 -15.78 1.35 -3.78
N ALA A 178 -15.89 2.60 -4.23
CA ALA A 178 -14.76 3.39 -4.70
C ALA A 178 -14.26 4.33 -3.60
N LEU A 179 -12.96 4.25 -3.31
CA LEU A 179 -12.26 5.02 -2.29
C LEU A 179 -11.11 5.82 -2.89
N SER A 180 -10.86 6.99 -2.33
CA SER A 180 -9.63 7.77 -2.53
C SER A 180 -8.79 7.76 -1.26
N MET A 181 -7.49 8.00 -1.41
CA MET A 181 -6.65 8.23 -0.24
C MET A 181 -7.13 9.47 0.54
N PRO A 182 -6.90 9.52 1.85
CA PRO A 182 -7.14 10.72 2.63
C PRO A 182 -6.48 11.93 1.97
N VAL A 183 -7.11 13.08 2.06
CA VAL A 183 -6.66 14.38 1.52
C VAL A 183 -6.46 14.45 0.00
N ILE A 184 -6.84 13.43 -0.74
CA ILE A 184 -6.71 13.36 -2.20
C ILE A 184 -8.06 13.00 -2.85
N GLY A 185 -8.21 13.43 -4.12
CA GLY A 185 -9.38 13.09 -4.94
C GLY A 185 -10.67 13.63 -4.32
N PHE A 186 -11.52 12.75 -3.82
CA PHE A 186 -12.74 13.14 -3.11
C PHE A 186 -12.48 13.70 -1.70
N ASN A 187 -11.37 13.32 -1.08
CA ASN A 187 -11.03 13.54 0.31
C ASN A 187 -10.14 14.78 0.47
N LYS A 188 -10.61 15.95 0.07
CA LYS A 188 -9.84 17.19 0.23
C LYS A 188 -9.97 17.69 1.67
N ILE A 189 -8.83 18.02 2.27
CA ILE A 189 -8.81 18.76 3.53
C ILE A 189 -9.12 20.25 3.24
N PRO A 190 -9.91 20.93 4.10
CA PRO A 190 -10.03 22.38 4.06
C PRO A 190 -8.66 23.06 4.13
N VAL A 191 -8.50 24.18 3.41
CA VAL A 191 -7.25 24.95 3.31
C VAL A 191 -6.72 25.38 4.69
N ASP A 192 -7.60 25.44 5.67
CA ASP A 192 -7.33 25.94 7.02
C ASP A 192 -7.12 24.83 8.06
N PHE A 193 -6.89 23.59 7.64
CA PHE A 193 -6.65 22.51 8.59
C PHE A 193 -5.37 22.76 9.41
N PRO A 194 -5.44 22.74 10.77
CA PRO A 194 -4.27 22.99 11.61
C PRO A 194 -3.13 21.99 11.32
N GLY A 195 -1.89 22.49 11.18
CA GLY A 195 -0.71 21.65 10.92
C GLY A 195 -0.42 21.38 9.45
N ILE A 196 -1.24 21.87 8.50
CA ILE A 196 -0.92 21.85 7.08
C ILE A 196 -0.21 23.14 6.70
N ASP A 197 1.05 23.05 6.29
CA ASP A 197 1.79 24.20 5.77
C ASP A 197 1.30 24.51 4.35
N LYS A 198 0.70 25.69 4.16
CA LYS A 198 0.19 26.18 2.88
C LYS A 198 1.27 26.30 1.78
N LYS A 199 2.56 26.31 2.18
CA LYS A 199 3.70 26.40 1.26
C LYS A 199 4.13 25.07 0.66
N LEU A 200 3.64 23.97 1.23
CA LEU A 200 4.11 22.65 0.85
C LEU A 200 3.23 22.09 -0.28
N GLY A 201 3.87 21.55 -1.31
CA GLY A 201 3.18 20.91 -2.42
C GLY A 201 2.40 19.66 -1.96
N LYS A 202 1.50 19.17 -2.80
CA LYS A 202 0.60 18.04 -2.50
C LYS A 202 1.27 16.81 -1.86
N HIS A 203 2.56 16.59 -2.13
CA HIS A 203 3.31 15.45 -1.62
C HIS A 203 3.87 15.67 -0.21
N GLU A 204 4.01 16.89 0.26
CA GLU A 204 4.61 17.19 1.56
C GLU A 204 3.58 17.20 2.69
N ILE A 205 2.30 17.42 2.37
CA ILE A 205 1.18 17.30 3.32
C ILE A 205 1.18 15.93 4.01
N TYR A 206 1.50 14.86 3.28
CA TYR A 206 1.54 13.51 3.81
C TYR A 206 2.68 13.25 4.79
N HIS A 207 3.78 13.97 4.66
CA HIS A 207 4.97 13.79 5.51
C HIS A 207 4.84 14.50 6.84
N ASN A 208 4.09 15.60 6.86
CA ASN A 208 3.95 16.50 8.00
C ASN A 208 2.56 16.46 8.61
N PHE A 209 1.78 15.41 8.32
CA PHE A 209 0.47 15.24 8.90
C PHE A 209 0.60 14.88 10.38
N TYR A 210 0.47 15.89 11.25
CA TYR A 210 0.41 15.74 12.70
C TYR A 210 -1.05 15.74 13.15
N ASP A 211 -1.35 15.02 14.23
CA ASP A 211 -2.60 15.22 14.97
C ASP A 211 -2.41 16.38 15.96
N PRO A 212 -2.77 17.61 15.60
CA PRO A 212 -2.60 18.76 16.49
C PRO A 212 -3.59 18.75 17.66
N LEU A 213 -4.66 17.96 17.55
CA LEU A 213 -5.77 17.95 18.49
C LEU A 213 -5.67 16.81 19.52
N ASN A 214 -4.84 15.81 19.21
CA ASN A 214 -4.61 14.68 20.10
C ASN A 214 -3.15 14.20 20.04
N PRO A 215 -2.24 14.84 20.79
CA PRO A 215 -0.82 14.50 20.79
C PRO A 215 -0.54 13.08 21.31
N GLN A 216 -1.49 12.43 21.97
CA GLN A 216 -1.39 11.02 22.38
C GLN A 216 -1.67 10.06 21.23
N LYS A 217 -2.42 10.47 20.21
CA LYS A 217 -2.67 9.69 19.00
C LYS A 217 -1.57 9.93 17.98
N LYS A 218 -1.15 8.87 17.29
CA LYS A 218 -0.15 8.99 16.26
C LYS A 218 -0.77 9.60 15.00
N PRO A 219 -0.05 10.42 14.25
CA PRO A 219 -0.58 11.04 13.00
C PRO A 219 -1.21 10.05 12.04
N LEU A 220 -0.69 8.82 12.02
CA LEU A 220 -1.21 7.74 11.18
C LEU A 220 -2.66 7.37 11.52
N SER A 221 -3.10 7.49 12.79
CA SER A 221 -4.48 7.16 13.17
C SER A 221 -5.50 8.08 12.50
N VAL A 222 -5.16 9.36 12.39
CA VAL A 222 -5.98 10.33 11.66
C VAL A 222 -6.04 9.98 10.17
N PHE A 223 -4.90 9.58 9.61
CA PHE A 223 -4.79 9.26 8.18
C PHE A 223 -5.56 8.01 7.75
N ILE A 224 -5.69 6.99 8.61
CA ILE A 224 -6.29 5.71 8.21
C ILE A 224 -7.73 5.51 8.68
N SER A 225 -8.16 6.24 9.74
CA SER A 225 -9.42 5.89 10.42
C SER A 225 -10.67 6.13 9.58
N GLY A 226 -10.72 7.22 8.81
CA GLY A 226 -11.89 7.52 7.99
C GLY A 226 -12.23 6.39 7.02
N ASN A 227 -11.27 6.03 6.17
CA ASN A 227 -11.45 4.93 5.23
C ASN A 227 -11.70 3.57 5.93
N TYR A 228 -11.01 3.30 7.05
CA TYR A 228 -11.25 2.08 7.82
C TYR A 228 -12.69 1.97 8.32
N PHE A 229 -13.21 3.01 8.96
CA PHE A 229 -14.56 3.00 9.51
C PHE A 229 -15.64 3.06 8.42
N LEU A 230 -15.40 3.75 7.28
CA LEU A 230 -16.29 3.72 6.13
C LEU A 230 -16.46 2.28 5.60
N ILE A 231 -15.36 1.56 5.40
CA ILE A 231 -15.40 0.17 4.95
C ILE A 231 -16.15 -0.71 5.97
N LYS A 232 -15.81 -0.59 7.26
CA LYS A 232 -16.46 -1.39 8.31
C LYS A 232 -17.96 -1.13 8.41
N LYS A 233 -18.39 0.12 8.30
CA LYS A 233 -19.81 0.50 8.32
C LYS A 233 -20.57 -0.14 7.17
N ILE A 234 -20.05 -0.01 5.95
CA ILE A 234 -20.69 -0.56 4.74
C ILE A 234 -20.77 -2.09 4.80
N ILE A 235 -19.69 -2.76 5.23
CA ILE A 235 -19.69 -4.22 5.39
C ILE A 235 -20.72 -4.67 6.43
N SER A 236 -20.83 -3.97 7.56
CA SER A 236 -21.77 -4.33 8.63
C SER A 236 -23.22 -4.12 8.25
N GLU A 237 -23.54 -3.09 7.47
CA GLU A 237 -24.90 -2.78 7.03
C GLU A 237 -25.41 -3.73 5.94
N LYS A 238 -24.56 -4.12 5.00
CA LYS A 238 -24.98 -4.82 3.79
C LYS A 238 -24.77 -6.33 3.84
N LYS A 239 -24.00 -6.87 4.81
CA LYS A 239 -23.75 -8.32 5.03
C LYS A 239 -23.30 -9.07 3.77
N TYR A 240 -22.22 -8.59 3.13
CA TYR A 240 -21.68 -9.21 1.92
C TYR A 240 -21.11 -10.61 2.16
N ASN A 241 -21.33 -11.51 1.19
CA ASN A 241 -20.82 -12.89 1.22
C ASN A 241 -19.34 -12.96 0.85
N ASN A 242 -18.96 -12.26 -0.22
CA ASN A 242 -17.59 -12.18 -0.69
C ASN A 242 -17.15 -10.72 -0.80
N ILE A 243 -16.03 -10.40 -0.17
CA ILE A 243 -15.45 -9.07 -0.19
C ILE A 243 -14.07 -9.16 -0.81
N TYR A 244 -13.88 -8.48 -1.93
CA TYR A 244 -12.60 -8.36 -2.62
C TYR A 244 -12.08 -6.94 -2.47
N TYR A 245 -10.77 -6.79 -2.38
CA TYR A 245 -10.15 -5.50 -2.24
C TYR A 245 -9.01 -5.32 -3.26
N ILE A 246 -9.10 -4.29 -4.08
CA ILE A 246 -8.10 -3.96 -5.09
C ILE A 246 -7.61 -2.54 -4.86
N GLY A 247 -6.30 -2.33 -4.88
CA GLY A 247 -5.75 -1.00 -4.78
C GLY A 247 -4.43 -0.84 -5.52
N ILE A 248 -4.12 0.40 -5.86
CA ILE A 248 -2.89 0.77 -6.56
C ILE A 248 -2.12 1.83 -5.79
N SER A 249 -0.77 1.72 -5.80
CA SER A 249 0.11 2.73 -5.17
C SER A 249 -0.23 2.89 -3.68
N GLY A 250 -0.50 4.10 -3.20
CA GLY A 250 -1.00 4.33 -1.85
C GLY A 250 -2.29 3.56 -1.52
N GLY A 251 -3.21 3.42 -2.48
CA GLY A 251 -4.40 2.58 -2.32
C GLY A 251 -4.06 1.09 -2.20
N GLY A 252 -3.01 0.63 -2.87
CA GLY A 252 -2.48 -0.73 -2.69
C GLY A 252 -1.86 -0.93 -1.30
N TRP A 253 -1.20 0.09 -0.75
CA TRP A 253 -0.77 0.07 0.64
C TRP A 253 -1.97 -0.08 1.60
N PHE A 254 -3.03 0.71 1.41
CA PHE A 254 -4.27 0.55 2.16
C PHE A 254 -4.89 -0.83 1.99
N THR A 255 -4.84 -1.40 0.78
CA THR A 255 -5.30 -2.76 0.52
C THR A 255 -4.58 -3.78 1.40
N THR A 256 -3.26 -3.72 1.50
CA THR A 256 -2.48 -4.60 2.39
C THR A 256 -2.80 -4.34 3.86
N LEU A 257 -2.80 -3.06 4.26
CA LEU A 257 -3.08 -2.67 5.64
C LEU A 257 -4.46 -3.15 6.09
N PHE A 258 -5.51 -2.81 5.35
CA PHE A 258 -6.87 -3.15 5.77
C PHE A 258 -7.20 -4.63 5.60
N SER A 259 -6.58 -5.32 4.64
CA SER A 259 -6.70 -6.79 4.59
C SER A 259 -6.10 -7.47 5.81
N ALA A 260 -5.09 -6.89 6.46
CA ALA A 260 -4.56 -7.42 7.71
C ALA A 260 -5.55 -7.31 8.89
N PHE A 261 -6.40 -6.28 8.90
CA PHE A 261 -7.24 -5.94 10.07
C PHE A 261 -8.76 -6.06 9.82
N ILE A 262 -9.22 -6.08 8.58
CA ILE A 262 -10.62 -6.31 8.20
C ILE A 262 -10.72 -7.77 7.72
N THR A 263 -11.10 -8.65 8.64
CA THR A 263 -11.06 -10.10 8.43
C THR A 263 -12.15 -10.63 7.48
N GLU A 264 -13.12 -9.82 7.15
CA GLU A 264 -14.19 -10.09 6.19
C GLU A 264 -13.72 -10.08 4.73
N ILE A 265 -12.59 -9.42 4.44
CA ILE A 265 -12.00 -9.39 3.08
C ILE A 265 -11.47 -10.78 2.74
N LYS A 266 -11.98 -11.41 1.69
CA LYS A 266 -11.61 -12.77 1.26
C LYS A 266 -10.42 -12.80 0.29
N LYS A 267 -10.41 -11.87 -0.67
CA LYS A 267 -9.32 -11.73 -1.65
C LYS A 267 -8.86 -10.29 -1.73
N SER A 268 -7.57 -10.08 -1.80
CA SER A 268 -7.02 -8.74 -1.95
C SER A 268 -5.84 -8.70 -2.92
N TYR A 269 -5.78 -7.63 -3.71
CA TYR A 269 -4.80 -7.42 -4.77
C TYR A 269 -4.19 -6.03 -4.64
N SER A 270 -2.93 -5.98 -4.24
CA SER A 270 -2.19 -4.74 -3.97
C SER A 270 -1.18 -4.47 -5.08
N PHE A 271 -1.49 -3.52 -5.96
CA PHE A 271 -0.67 -3.20 -7.12
C PHE A 271 0.33 -2.08 -6.82
N ALA A 272 1.61 -2.29 -7.17
CA ALA A 272 2.67 -1.29 -7.16
C ALA A 272 2.65 -0.42 -5.89
N SER A 273 2.66 -1.05 -4.69
CA SER A 273 2.20 -0.38 -3.48
C SER A 273 3.24 -0.21 -2.38
N LEU A 274 4.02 -1.23 -2.09
CA LEU A 274 4.89 -1.23 -0.93
C LEU A 274 6.09 -2.18 -1.11
N VAL A 275 7.17 -1.85 -0.42
CA VAL A 275 8.35 -2.71 -0.27
C VAL A 275 8.75 -2.61 1.20
N PRO A 276 9.01 -3.72 1.92
CA PRO A 276 9.47 -3.67 3.30
C PRO A 276 10.66 -2.72 3.50
N LEU A 277 10.65 -1.93 4.58
CA LEU A 277 11.73 -0.95 4.87
C LEU A 277 13.11 -1.59 4.88
N SER A 278 13.22 -2.81 5.40
CA SER A 278 14.46 -3.58 5.42
C SER A 278 15.03 -3.87 4.03
N LEU A 279 14.22 -3.76 2.99
CA LEU A 279 14.60 -3.98 1.60
C LEU A 279 14.86 -2.69 0.83
N ARG A 280 14.61 -1.51 1.42
CA ARG A 280 14.66 -0.20 0.73
C ARG A 280 16.06 0.42 0.78
N TYR A 281 17.09 -0.32 0.52
CA TYR A 281 18.47 0.19 0.57
C TYR A 281 18.83 1.21 -0.53
N LEU A 282 17.99 1.35 -1.57
CA LEU A 282 18.21 2.28 -2.68
C LEU A 282 17.17 3.41 -2.76
N GLY A 283 16.55 3.78 -1.64
CA GLY A 283 15.66 4.95 -1.57
C GLY A 283 14.36 4.83 -2.34
N VAL A 284 13.69 3.69 -2.24
CA VAL A 284 12.33 3.53 -2.77
C VAL A 284 11.38 4.47 -2.07
N ARG A 285 10.55 5.13 -2.86
CA ARG A 285 9.41 5.90 -2.39
C ARG A 285 8.23 4.95 -2.19
N GLY A 286 7.39 5.22 -1.23
CA GLY A 286 6.13 4.51 -1.01
C GLY A 286 5.76 4.47 0.47
N ASP A 287 4.47 4.35 0.76
CA ASP A 287 3.86 4.32 2.10
C ASP A 287 4.53 5.30 3.10
N TRP A 288 4.75 6.50 2.65
CA TRP A 288 5.49 7.54 3.39
C TRP A 288 4.79 7.88 4.70
N GLU A 289 3.49 7.77 4.74
CA GLU A 289 2.62 8.05 5.84
C GLU A 289 2.97 7.18 7.05
N ALA A 290 3.27 5.90 6.81
CA ALA A 290 3.63 4.95 7.85
C ALA A 290 5.14 4.81 8.05
N SER A 291 5.96 5.09 7.04
CA SER A 291 7.41 4.83 7.07
C SER A 291 8.15 5.65 8.14
N LYS A 292 7.69 6.86 8.45
CA LYS A 292 8.22 7.72 9.50
C LYS A 292 7.56 7.49 10.87
N SER A 293 6.47 6.74 10.92
CA SER A 293 5.77 6.41 12.16
C SER A 293 6.45 5.25 12.91
N LYS A 294 6.09 5.06 14.18
CA LYS A 294 6.48 3.86 14.92
C LYS A 294 5.73 2.60 14.47
N PHE A 295 4.79 2.71 13.54
CA PHE A 295 3.91 1.63 13.11
C PHE A 295 4.69 0.36 12.72
N TYR A 296 5.69 0.49 11.85
CA TYR A 296 6.47 -0.67 11.41
C TYR A 296 7.46 -1.22 12.44
N LYS A 297 7.63 -0.54 13.59
CA LYS A 297 8.32 -1.10 14.75
C LYS A 297 7.39 -1.99 15.56
N ASP A 298 6.11 -1.61 15.67
CA ASP A 298 5.09 -2.34 16.39
C ASP A 298 4.55 -3.51 15.52
N ILE A 299 4.25 -3.26 14.24
CA ILE A 299 3.68 -4.23 13.29
C ILE A 299 4.45 -4.11 11.96
N ASN A 300 5.40 -5.01 11.72
CA ASN A 300 6.21 -4.96 10.51
C ASN A 300 5.46 -5.46 9.27
N TYR A 301 6.05 -5.27 8.08
CA TYR A 301 5.43 -5.67 6.82
C TYR A 301 5.10 -7.16 6.72
N TYR A 302 5.97 -8.02 7.23
CA TYR A 302 5.75 -9.47 7.18
C TYR A 302 4.60 -9.89 8.09
N ASN A 303 4.43 -9.18 9.22
CA ASN A 303 3.27 -9.35 10.08
C ASN A 303 1.97 -8.94 9.35
N LEU A 304 1.99 -7.82 8.60
CA LEU A 304 0.84 -7.41 7.78
C LEU A 304 0.52 -8.45 6.71
N PHE A 305 1.53 -8.98 6.02
CA PHE A 305 1.34 -10.02 5.01
C PHE A 305 0.73 -11.29 5.62
N ASN A 306 1.22 -11.72 6.76
CA ASN A 306 0.66 -12.87 7.45
C ASN A 306 -0.78 -12.60 7.92
N LEU A 307 -1.03 -11.46 8.58
CA LEU A 307 -2.36 -11.09 9.04
C LEU A 307 -3.38 -10.98 7.91
N SER A 308 -2.96 -10.58 6.69
CA SER A 308 -3.84 -10.42 5.54
C SER A 308 -4.44 -11.73 5.04
N ILE A 309 -3.85 -12.87 5.39
CA ILE A 309 -4.33 -14.20 5.02
C ILE A 309 -5.05 -14.92 6.16
N LEU A 310 -5.02 -14.39 7.39
CA LEU A 310 -5.67 -14.97 8.56
C LEU A 310 -7.09 -14.43 8.76
N ASP A 311 -8.08 -15.32 8.90
CA ASP A 311 -9.46 -14.94 9.22
C ASP A 311 -9.63 -14.48 10.69
N LYS A 312 -10.87 -14.26 11.11
CA LYS A 312 -11.21 -13.88 12.49
C LYS A 312 -10.82 -14.95 13.53
N ASN A 313 -10.77 -16.21 13.12
CA ASN A 313 -10.40 -17.36 13.95
C ASN A 313 -8.91 -17.72 13.85
N PHE A 314 -8.12 -16.88 13.17
CA PHE A 314 -6.69 -17.06 12.90
C PHE A 314 -6.38 -18.30 12.04
N LYS A 315 -7.34 -18.74 11.21
CA LYS A 315 -7.12 -19.77 10.20
C LYS A 315 -6.70 -19.12 8.88
N THR A 316 -5.75 -19.74 8.19
CA THR A 316 -5.31 -19.34 6.86
C THR A 316 -6.36 -19.77 5.84
N ASN A 317 -7.19 -18.84 5.38
CA ASN A 317 -8.26 -19.09 4.41
C ASN A 317 -8.61 -17.87 3.55
N ARG A 318 -7.74 -16.86 3.54
CA ARG A 318 -7.90 -15.61 2.79
C ARG A 318 -6.72 -15.44 1.85
N TYR A 319 -6.93 -14.77 0.73
CA TYR A 319 -5.90 -14.61 -0.30
C TYR A 319 -5.43 -13.17 -0.37
N HIS A 320 -4.12 -12.97 -0.35
CA HIS A 320 -3.49 -11.68 -0.57
C HIS A 320 -2.39 -11.77 -1.62
N THR A 321 -2.46 -10.94 -2.65
CA THR A 321 -1.45 -10.90 -3.70
C THR A 321 -0.87 -9.50 -3.81
N LEU A 322 0.46 -9.40 -3.68
CA LEU A 322 1.21 -8.21 -4.05
C LEU A 322 1.61 -8.32 -5.52
N ILE A 323 1.31 -7.31 -6.30
CA ILE A 323 1.59 -7.30 -7.75
C ILE A 323 2.50 -6.11 -8.07
N TYR A 324 3.61 -6.41 -8.73
CA TYR A 324 4.59 -5.44 -9.17
C TYR A 324 4.68 -5.41 -10.68
N ASN A 325 4.69 -4.20 -11.24
CA ASN A 325 5.00 -4.01 -12.65
C ASN A 325 6.51 -3.90 -12.78
N ARG A 326 7.14 -4.82 -13.51
CA ARG A 326 8.62 -4.93 -13.63
C ARG A 326 9.28 -3.63 -14.04
N TYR A 327 8.64 -2.90 -14.93
CA TYR A 327 9.17 -1.66 -15.50
C TYR A 327 8.36 -0.44 -15.09
N ASP A 328 7.77 -0.48 -13.89
CA ASP A 328 7.05 0.65 -13.31
C ASP A 328 7.92 1.91 -13.37
N ASP A 329 7.42 2.93 -14.05
CA ASP A 329 8.12 4.20 -14.30
C ASP A 329 8.04 5.17 -13.12
N CYS A 330 7.24 4.84 -12.09
CA CYS A 330 7.05 5.67 -10.90
C CYS A 330 7.90 5.19 -9.72
N CYS A 331 7.57 4.05 -9.15
CA CYS A 331 7.88 3.83 -7.75
C CYS A 331 8.44 2.45 -7.41
N PHE A 332 7.89 1.36 -7.91
CA PHE A 332 8.13 -0.01 -7.45
C PHE A 332 8.60 -0.98 -8.56
N GLY A 333 9.10 -0.44 -9.68
CA GLY A 333 9.73 -1.23 -10.73
C GLY A 333 11.06 -1.85 -10.30
N GLN A 334 11.83 -2.32 -11.25
CA GLN A 334 13.15 -2.88 -10.93
C GLN A 334 14.07 -1.86 -10.24
N PRO A 335 14.89 -2.31 -9.27
CA PRO A 335 15.15 -3.72 -8.87
C PRO A 335 14.14 -4.30 -7.88
N TRP A 336 13.20 -3.52 -7.38
CA TRP A 336 12.31 -3.87 -6.27
C TRP A 336 11.34 -4.97 -6.63
N SER A 337 10.74 -4.91 -7.81
CA SER A 337 9.83 -5.94 -8.31
C SER A 337 10.48 -7.32 -8.30
N SER A 338 11.71 -7.41 -8.81
CA SER A 338 12.47 -8.67 -8.83
C SER A 338 12.88 -9.14 -7.43
N ILE A 339 13.24 -8.22 -6.52
CA ILE A 339 13.56 -8.55 -5.13
C ILE A 339 12.31 -9.12 -4.44
N MET A 340 11.17 -8.45 -4.61
CA MET A 340 9.92 -8.90 -4.01
C MET A 340 9.45 -10.25 -4.58
N ARG A 341 9.64 -10.50 -5.87
CA ARG A 341 9.39 -11.82 -6.46
C ARG A 341 10.22 -12.91 -5.78
N GLU A 342 11.51 -12.68 -5.54
CA GLU A 342 12.37 -13.65 -4.83
C GLU A 342 11.97 -13.82 -3.36
N VAL A 343 11.52 -12.75 -2.70
CA VAL A 343 10.89 -12.85 -1.36
C VAL A 343 9.67 -13.76 -1.42
N GLY A 344 8.79 -13.57 -2.42
CA GLY A 344 7.57 -14.38 -2.60
C GLY A 344 7.86 -15.88 -2.72
N LYS A 345 8.87 -16.27 -3.51
CA LYS A 345 9.29 -17.68 -3.65
C LYS A 345 9.69 -18.32 -2.32
N ASN A 346 10.22 -17.54 -1.39
CA ASN A 346 10.67 -18.05 -0.08
C ASN A 346 9.57 -18.08 0.98
N LEU A 347 8.44 -17.37 0.76
CA LEU A 347 7.34 -17.37 1.72
C LEU A 347 6.51 -18.67 1.66
N ASN A 348 6.55 -19.35 0.52
CA ASN A 348 5.95 -20.67 0.27
C ASN A 348 4.52 -20.81 0.86
N SER A 349 3.62 -19.92 0.43
CA SER A 349 2.23 -19.88 0.87
C SER A 349 1.29 -19.89 -0.33
N ASP A 350 0.29 -20.75 -0.31
CA ASP A 350 -0.77 -20.78 -1.32
C ASP A 350 -1.71 -19.56 -1.21
N TYR A 351 -1.75 -18.94 -0.03
CA TYR A 351 -2.67 -17.84 0.30
C TYR A 351 -2.04 -16.46 0.17
N PHE A 352 -0.69 -16.36 0.22
CA PHE A 352 0.05 -15.13 0.01
C PHE A 352 0.96 -15.26 -1.20
N LYS A 353 0.75 -14.41 -2.20
CA LYS A 353 1.54 -14.43 -3.43
C LYS A 353 2.18 -13.10 -3.72
N ILE A 354 3.32 -13.14 -4.39
CA ILE A 354 3.99 -11.97 -4.95
C ILE A 354 4.21 -12.23 -6.44
N GLU A 355 3.58 -11.40 -7.26
CA GLU A 355 3.62 -11.51 -8.72
C GLU A 355 4.39 -10.34 -9.33
N GLU A 356 5.20 -10.63 -10.34
CA GLU A 356 5.89 -9.63 -11.14
C GLU A 356 5.41 -9.71 -12.57
N LEU A 357 4.80 -8.64 -13.08
CA LEU A 357 4.24 -8.55 -14.43
C LEU A 357 5.15 -7.74 -15.35
N ASP A 358 5.27 -8.14 -16.59
CA ASP A 358 6.05 -7.42 -17.63
C ASP A 358 5.29 -6.19 -18.16
N ILE A 359 5.10 -5.19 -17.28
CA ILE A 359 4.37 -3.95 -17.56
C ILE A 359 5.28 -2.74 -17.33
N TYR A 360 5.20 -1.74 -18.23
CA TYR A 360 6.06 -0.54 -18.26
C TYR A 360 5.45 0.69 -17.55
N LYS A 361 4.24 0.61 -17.03
CA LYS A 361 3.52 1.74 -16.45
C LYS A 361 3.16 1.47 -15.00
N HIS A 362 3.03 2.54 -14.24
CA HIS A 362 2.42 2.53 -12.91
C HIS A 362 0.90 2.36 -13.02
N THR A 363 0.43 1.13 -13.17
CA THR A 363 -0.96 0.81 -13.51
C THR A 363 -1.41 -0.53 -12.95
N ILE A 364 -2.72 -0.76 -12.91
CA ILE A 364 -3.32 -2.06 -12.63
C ILE A 364 -3.41 -2.88 -13.92
N SER A 365 -2.98 -4.13 -13.88
CA SER A 365 -3.18 -5.07 -14.97
C SER A 365 -4.61 -5.61 -14.95
N LYS A 366 -5.43 -5.15 -15.89
CA LYS A 366 -6.80 -5.67 -16.09
C LYS A 366 -6.77 -7.15 -16.47
N LYS A 367 -5.88 -7.53 -17.40
CA LYS A 367 -5.71 -8.92 -17.82
C LYS A 367 -5.49 -9.84 -16.61
N PHE A 368 -4.52 -9.51 -15.75
CA PHE A 368 -4.25 -10.29 -14.54
C PHE A 368 -5.50 -10.44 -13.65
N LEU A 369 -6.25 -9.35 -13.42
CA LEU A 369 -7.44 -9.39 -12.57
C LEU A 369 -8.62 -10.15 -13.18
N PHE A 370 -8.77 -10.11 -14.50
CA PHE A 370 -9.93 -10.74 -15.16
C PHE A 370 -9.76 -12.24 -15.31
N ASP A 371 -8.52 -12.72 -15.27
CA ASP A 371 -8.13 -14.14 -15.31
C ASP A 371 -8.22 -14.81 -13.91
N GLN A 372 -8.53 -14.06 -12.81
CA GLN A 372 -8.69 -14.57 -11.42
C GLN A 372 -10.17 -14.88 -11.14
#